data_a5c6cec42aeada2b01e223f0fbb3c8d0
#
_entry.id   a5c6cec42aeada2b01e223f0fbb3c8d0
#
_cell.length_a   1.000
_cell.length_b   1.000
_cell.length_c   1.000
_cell.angle_alpha   90.00
_cell.angle_beta   90.00
_cell.angle_gamma   90.00
#
_symmetry.space_group_name_H-M   'P 1'
#
loop_
_entity.id
_entity.type
_entity.pdbx_description
1 polymer ?
#
loop_
_entity_poly.entity_id
_entity_poly.type
_entity_poly.pdbx_seq_one_letter_code
_entity_poly.pdbx_strand_id
1 'polypeptide(L)'
;MENNEKAYYEKVDIDNELKLRKQLAALPPYCKQYFIAIESKTQSRTRLAYAYDLSCFFDYLHENNPICKKMGITEIPLSILESLKPMDLEEYLYNLKVYEKDGMAHTNEERGIKRKLSSLRSFYKYLYKNEFIQSNPASKVSTPKIHDKNIIRLDADEVANLLDEVESGENLTKKQQMFHDRTKVRDLALLTLMLGTGIRVSECVGLDLDDVDLKNNGIKIHRKGGAEVVVYFGEEVRNALCGYMEERKLITPVSGDENALFLSMQKRRIGVRAVENLVKKYAKLVTNLKNITPHKLRSTYGTSLYLSLIHI
;
A
#
# COMPACT_ATOMS: atom_id res chain seq x y z
N MET A 1 29.55 20.01 6.15
CA MET A 1 28.51 19.20 6.81
C MET A 1 27.71 18.59 5.70
N GLU A 2 27.96 17.32 5.37
CA GLU A 2 27.19 16.58 4.38
C GLU A 2 25.77 16.46 4.91
N ASN A 3 24.86 17.11 4.21
CA ASN A 3 23.44 16.97 4.45
C ASN A 3 23.06 15.54 3.99
N ASN A 4 23.17 14.59 4.88
CA ASN A 4 22.83 13.17 4.63
C ASN A 4 21.31 13.09 4.52
N GLU A 5 20.75 13.51 3.37
CA GLU A 5 19.32 13.39 3.10
C GLU A 5 18.94 11.92 3.11
N LYS A 6 18.11 11.56 4.08
CA LYS A 6 17.61 10.20 4.20
C LYS A 6 16.86 9.81 2.93
N ALA A 7 17.16 8.66 2.38
CA ALA A 7 16.47 8.11 1.22
C ALA A 7 14.95 8.06 1.47
N TYR A 8 14.16 8.16 0.42
CA TYR A 8 12.68 8.15 0.51
C TYR A 8 12.14 7.02 1.39
N TYR A 9 12.69 5.82 1.24
CA TYR A 9 12.23 4.64 1.99
C TYR A 9 12.55 4.74 3.49
N GLU A 10 13.69 5.33 3.86
CA GLU A 10 14.03 5.57 5.27
C GLU A 10 13.07 6.59 5.92
N LYS A 11 12.71 7.65 5.19
CA LYS A 11 11.70 8.62 5.63
C LYS A 11 10.35 7.93 5.89
N VAL A 12 9.93 7.03 5.00
CA VAL A 12 8.70 6.24 5.15
C VAL A 12 8.77 5.28 6.35
N ASP A 13 9.90 4.62 6.56
CA ASP A 13 10.07 3.69 7.69
C ASP A 13 10.05 4.43 9.02
N ILE A 14 10.69 5.59 9.12
CA ILE A 14 10.66 6.45 10.31
C ILE A 14 9.23 6.90 10.60
N ASP A 15 8.48 7.37 9.61
CA ASP A 15 7.09 7.80 9.76
C ASP A 15 6.19 6.66 10.25
N ASN A 16 6.35 5.46 9.68
CA ASN A 16 5.64 4.26 10.11
C ASN A 16 5.99 3.90 11.58
N GLU A 17 7.25 4.00 11.96
CA GLU A 17 7.70 3.69 13.32
C GLU A 17 7.16 4.69 14.34
N LEU A 18 7.13 5.97 14.02
CA LEU A 18 6.53 7.01 14.88
C LEU A 18 5.03 6.77 15.06
N LYS A 19 4.31 6.42 13.98
CA LYS A 19 2.89 6.06 14.04
C LYS A 19 2.67 4.78 14.86
N LEU A 20 3.55 3.78 14.70
CA LEU A 20 3.50 2.54 15.48
C LEU A 20 3.65 2.84 16.98
N ARG A 21 4.64 3.63 17.38
CA ARG A 21 4.84 4.01 18.80
C ARG A 21 3.63 4.71 19.37
N LYS A 22 3.01 5.63 18.61
CA LYS A 22 1.77 6.30 19.02
C LYS A 22 0.63 5.29 19.22
N GLN A 23 0.49 4.33 18.31
CA GLN A 23 -0.55 3.30 18.39
C GLN A 23 -0.32 2.37 19.59
N LEU A 24 0.93 1.99 19.85
CA LEU A 24 1.28 1.12 20.99
C LEU A 24 1.04 1.77 22.36
N ALA A 25 1.08 3.09 22.46
CA ALA A 25 0.76 3.79 23.68
C ALA A 25 -0.72 3.65 24.11
N ALA A 26 -1.61 3.31 23.18
CA ALA A 26 -3.02 3.07 23.44
C ALA A 26 -3.36 1.57 23.66
N LEU A 27 -2.35 0.69 23.64
CA LEU A 27 -2.51 -0.76 23.82
C LEU A 27 -1.92 -1.23 25.14
N PRO A 28 -2.32 -2.41 25.66
CA PRO A 28 -1.72 -3.00 26.85
C PRO A 28 -0.20 -3.16 26.72
N PRO A 29 0.58 -2.96 27.80
CA PRO A 29 2.05 -2.92 27.74
C PRO A 29 2.71 -4.18 27.16
N TYR A 30 2.12 -5.35 27.34
CA TYR A 30 2.64 -6.61 26.78
C TYR A 30 2.58 -6.65 25.24
N CYS A 31 1.74 -5.82 24.59
CA CYS A 31 1.76 -5.69 23.14
C CYS A 31 3.09 -5.13 22.63
N LYS A 32 3.72 -4.20 23.38
CA LYS A 32 5.02 -3.63 22.99
C LYS A 32 6.10 -4.70 22.85
N GLN A 33 6.11 -5.67 23.76
CA GLN A 33 7.08 -6.78 23.71
C GLN A 33 6.93 -7.62 22.44
N TYR A 34 5.69 -7.88 22.02
CA TYR A 34 5.41 -8.56 20.75
C TYR A 34 5.98 -7.79 19.56
N PHE A 35 5.76 -6.47 19.48
CA PHE A 35 6.25 -5.67 18.34
C PHE A 35 7.77 -5.58 18.30
N ILE A 36 8.46 -5.57 19.44
CA ILE A 36 9.92 -5.69 19.52
C ILE A 36 10.36 -7.05 18.96
N ALA A 37 9.70 -8.15 19.35
CA ALA A 37 10.07 -9.50 18.93
C ALA A 37 9.89 -9.78 17.44
N ILE A 38 8.98 -9.06 16.76
CA ILE A 38 8.75 -9.22 15.32
C ILE A 38 9.47 -8.18 14.46
N GLU A 39 10.22 -7.25 15.06
CA GLU A 39 10.87 -6.15 14.34
C GLU A 39 11.79 -6.66 13.24
N SER A 40 12.72 -7.55 13.56
CA SER A 40 13.71 -8.08 12.62
C SER A 40 13.12 -8.95 11.50
N LYS A 41 11.85 -9.38 11.64
CA LYS A 41 11.18 -10.31 10.71
C LYS A 41 10.11 -9.66 9.86
N THR A 42 9.75 -8.40 10.17
CA THR A 42 8.63 -7.72 9.54
C THR A 42 8.98 -6.28 9.16
N GLN A 43 8.43 -5.81 8.06
CA GLN A 43 8.58 -4.41 7.65
C GLN A 43 7.78 -3.47 8.55
N SER A 44 8.22 -2.21 8.68
CA SER A 44 7.58 -1.15 9.45
C SER A 44 6.08 -1.01 9.13
N ARG A 45 5.71 -1.03 7.85
CA ARG A 45 4.32 -0.96 7.40
C ARG A 45 3.48 -2.17 7.85
N THR A 46 4.06 -3.37 7.90
CA THR A 46 3.36 -4.57 8.39
C THR A 46 3.13 -4.47 9.89
N ARG A 47 4.15 -4.02 10.66
CA ARG A 47 4.01 -3.80 12.10
C ARG A 47 2.92 -2.77 12.40
N LEU A 48 2.92 -1.66 11.69
CA LEU A 48 1.89 -0.62 11.84
C LEU A 48 0.48 -1.16 11.53
N ALA A 49 0.33 -1.94 10.45
CA ALA A 49 -0.95 -2.58 10.13
C ALA A 49 -1.40 -3.57 11.22
N TYR A 50 -0.48 -4.36 11.78
CA TYR A 50 -0.76 -5.26 12.90
C TYR A 50 -1.17 -4.50 14.17
N ALA A 51 -0.56 -3.35 14.44
CA ALA A 51 -0.95 -2.52 15.57
C ALA A 51 -2.38 -2.01 15.44
N TYR A 52 -2.78 -1.54 14.26
CA TYR A 52 -4.18 -1.17 14.00
C TYR A 52 -5.15 -2.35 14.12
N ASP A 53 -4.74 -3.55 13.69
CA ASP A 53 -5.57 -4.75 13.83
C ASP A 53 -5.75 -5.15 15.30
N LEU A 54 -4.67 -5.08 16.10
CA LEU A 54 -4.75 -5.34 17.53
C LEU A 54 -5.58 -4.27 18.25
N SER A 55 -5.46 -2.99 17.88
CA SER A 55 -6.35 -1.97 18.45
C SER A 55 -7.82 -2.30 18.20
N CYS A 56 -8.16 -2.69 16.98
CA CYS A 56 -9.53 -3.10 16.65
C CYS A 56 -10.01 -4.30 17.50
N PHE A 57 -9.11 -5.23 17.81
CA PHE A 57 -9.42 -6.35 18.69
C PHE A 57 -9.61 -5.94 20.15
N PHE A 58 -8.75 -5.05 20.68
CA PHE A 58 -8.89 -4.55 22.04
C PHE A 58 -10.09 -3.61 22.19
N ASP A 59 -10.41 -2.81 21.18
CA ASP A 59 -11.65 -2.02 21.14
C ASP A 59 -12.87 -2.95 21.26
N TYR A 60 -12.91 -4.04 20.48
CA TYR A 60 -13.96 -5.04 20.56
C TYR A 60 -14.05 -5.69 21.94
N LEU A 61 -12.94 -6.09 22.54
CA LEU A 61 -12.95 -6.65 23.91
C LEU A 61 -13.46 -5.64 24.93
N HIS A 62 -13.05 -4.39 24.83
CA HIS A 62 -13.52 -3.34 25.72
C HIS A 62 -15.03 -3.11 25.58
N GLU A 63 -15.58 -3.19 24.39
CA GLU A 63 -17.01 -2.97 24.12
C GLU A 63 -17.89 -4.17 24.46
N ASN A 64 -17.41 -5.41 24.34
CA ASN A 64 -18.23 -6.62 24.41
C ASN A 64 -17.94 -7.51 25.61
N ASN A 65 -16.74 -7.42 26.22
CA ASN A 65 -16.44 -8.22 27.41
C ASN A 65 -16.83 -7.47 28.69
N PRO A 66 -17.70 -8.04 29.57
CA PRO A 66 -18.18 -7.36 30.77
C PRO A 66 -17.09 -6.96 31.76
N ILE A 67 -15.95 -7.65 31.77
CA ILE A 67 -14.80 -7.32 32.63
C ILE A 67 -14.03 -6.15 32.04
N CYS A 68 -13.75 -6.22 30.72
CA CYS A 68 -12.99 -5.18 30.02
C CYS A 68 -13.71 -3.83 29.97
N LYS A 69 -15.03 -3.82 29.94
CA LYS A 69 -15.85 -2.59 30.01
C LYS A 69 -15.57 -1.71 31.24
N LYS A 70 -15.06 -2.31 32.31
CA LYS A 70 -14.87 -1.65 33.60
C LYS A 70 -13.47 -1.05 33.77
N MET A 71 -12.59 -1.19 32.78
CA MET A 71 -11.19 -0.76 32.84
C MET A 71 -10.77 -0.09 31.54
N GLY A 72 -9.68 0.64 31.53
CA GLY A 72 -9.09 1.18 30.31
C GLY A 72 -8.50 0.09 29.41
N ILE A 73 -8.44 0.33 28.11
CA ILE A 73 -7.86 -0.64 27.13
C ILE A 73 -6.44 -1.02 27.54
N THR A 74 -5.63 -0.06 27.98
CA THR A 74 -4.25 -0.28 28.43
C THR A 74 -4.13 -1.13 29.69
N GLU A 75 -5.22 -1.28 30.44
CA GLU A 75 -5.29 -2.01 31.70
C GLU A 75 -5.77 -3.45 31.53
N ILE A 76 -6.22 -3.83 30.32
CA ILE A 76 -6.71 -5.19 30.05
C ILE A 76 -5.58 -6.20 30.33
N PRO A 77 -5.76 -7.08 31.36
CA PRO A 77 -4.71 -8.00 31.75
C PRO A 77 -4.59 -9.19 30.79
N LEU A 78 -3.41 -9.78 30.75
CA LEU A 78 -3.13 -10.94 29.89
C LEU A 78 -4.02 -12.16 30.20
N SER A 79 -4.47 -12.29 31.45
CA SER A 79 -5.39 -13.35 31.88
C SER A 79 -6.73 -13.35 31.13
N ILE A 80 -7.20 -12.19 30.66
CA ILE A 80 -8.36 -12.11 29.78
C ILE A 80 -8.09 -12.82 28.47
N LEU A 81 -6.94 -12.53 27.82
CA LEU A 81 -6.55 -13.17 26.56
C LEU A 81 -6.38 -14.68 26.71
N GLU A 82 -5.89 -15.12 27.86
CA GLU A 82 -5.73 -16.54 28.19
C GLU A 82 -7.07 -17.25 28.37
N SER A 83 -8.08 -16.57 28.93
CA SER A 83 -9.41 -17.13 29.18
C SER A 83 -10.28 -17.24 27.94
N LEU A 84 -9.94 -16.51 26.83
CA LEU A 84 -10.69 -16.55 25.60
C LEU A 84 -10.65 -17.93 24.93
N LYS A 85 -11.80 -18.34 24.42
CA LYS A 85 -11.97 -19.58 23.67
C LYS A 85 -11.97 -19.30 22.17
N PRO A 86 -11.79 -20.30 21.31
CA PRO A 86 -11.92 -20.14 19.87
C PRO A 86 -13.24 -19.48 19.43
N MET A 87 -14.34 -19.81 20.11
CA MET A 87 -15.67 -19.25 19.83
C MET A 87 -15.69 -17.72 20.04
N ASP A 88 -15.04 -17.19 21.09
CA ASP A 88 -14.99 -15.75 21.35
C ASP A 88 -14.26 -15.01 20.25
N LEU A 89 -13.23 -15.63 19.65
CA LEU A 89 -12.53 -15.09 18.50
C LEU A 89 -13.34 -15.21 17.20
N GLU A 90 -14.13 -16.24 17.04
CA GLU A 90 -15.07 -16.38 15.91
C GLU A 90 -16.17 -15.32 16.00
N GLU A 91 -16.67 -15.02 17.19
CA GLU A 91 -17.62 -13.93 17.43
C GLU A 91 -17.01 -12.57 17.09
N TYR A 92 -15.76 -12.32 17.49
CA TYR A 92 -15.02 -11.13 17.04
C TYR A 92 -14.95 -11.04 15.51
N LEU A 93 -14.59 -12.12 14.81
CA LEU A 93 -14.54 -12.12 13.35
C LEU A 93 -15.91 -11.90 12.70
N TYR A 94 -16.98 -12.40 13.31
CA TYR A 94 -18.35 -12.15 12.88
C TYR A 94 -18.72 -10.66 13.04
N ASN A 95 -18.38 -10.07 14.18
CA ASN A 95 -18.60 -8.65 14.44
C ASN A 95 -17.84 -7.75 13.43
N LEU A 96 -16.64 -8.14 13.01
CA LEU A 96 -15.88 -7.42 12.00
C LEU A 96 -16.56 -7.26 10.64
N LYS A 97 -17.55 -8.08 10.30
CA LYS A 97 -18.27 -7.95 9.02
C LYS A 97 -18.99 -6.62 8.93
N VAL A 98 -19.60 -6.19 10.04
CA VAL A 98 -20.24 -4.87 10.19
C VAL A 98 -20.08 -4.45 11.65
N TYR A 99 -19.44 -3.31 11.88
CA TYR A 99 -19.31 -2.72 13.22
C TYR A 99 -19.38 -1.19 13.14
N GLU A 100 -19.74 -0.57 14.23
CA GLU A 100 -19.75 0.89 14.34
C GLU A 100 -18.47 1.38 15.03
N LYS A 101 -17.89 2.45 14.53
CA LYS A 101 -16.76 3.17 15.15
C LYS A 101 -16.90 4.65 14.86
N ASP A 102 -16.79 5.48 15.90
CA ASP A 102 -16.91 6.94 15.79
C ASP A 102 -18.25 7.38 15.13
N GLY A 103 -19.35 6.68 15.41
CA GLY A 103 -20.69 6.94 14.84
C GLY A 103 -20.82 6.58 13.35
N MET A 104 -19.86 5.86 12.78
CA MET A 104 -19.89 5.42 11.38
C MET A 104 -19.88 3.90 11.27
N ALA A 105 -20.72 3.36 10.38
CA ALA A 105 -20.71 1.94 10.07
C ALA A 105 -19.50 1.57 9.21
N HIS A 106 -18.73 0.60 9.69
CA HIS A 106 -17.58 0.02 8.98
C HIS A 106 -17.89 -1.41 8.57
N THR A 107 -17.44 -1.77 7.37
CA THR A 107 -17.55 -3.14 6.85
C THR A 107 -16.19 -3.69 6.46
N ASN A 108 -15.97 -4.98 6.66
CA ASN A 108 -14.80 -5.66 6.15
C ASN A 108 -15.21 -6.77 5.17
N GLU A 109 -14.58 -6.77 3.99
CA GLU A 109 -14.61 -7.93 3.11
C GLU A 109 -13.78 -9.09 3.71
N GLU A 110 -13.97 -10.31 3.20
CA GLU A 110 -13.30 -11.54 3.63
C GLU A 110 -11.76 -11.41 3.72
N ARG A 111 -11.15 -10.68 2.79
CA ARG A 111 -9.69 -10.41 2.80
C ARG A 111 -9.27 -9.54 3.97
N GLY A 112 -10.08 -8.57 4.36
CA GLY A 112 -9.85 -7.73 5.53
C GLY A 112 -9.92 -8.53 6.83
N ILE A 113 -10.94 -9.39 6.96
CA ILE A 113 -11.12 -10.28 8.11
C ILE A 113 -9.96 -11.28 8.19
N LYS A 114 -9.57 -11.91 7.06
CA LYS A 114 -8.41 -12.81 7.00
C LYS A 114 -7.12 -12.14 7.45
N ARG A 115 -6.88 -10.88 7.04
CA ARG A 115 -5.69 -10.14 7.46
C ARG A 115 -5.70 -9.89 8.98
N LYS A 116 -6.83 -9.45 9.54
CA LYS A 116 -7.00 -9.24 10.99
C LYS A 116 -6.82 -10.54 11.79
N LEU A 117 -7.34 -11.66 11.29
CA LEU A 117 -7.09 -12.97 11.89
C LEU A 117 -5.60 -13.34 11.81
N SER A 118 -4.89 -13.00 10.74
CA SER A 118 -3.46 -13.31 10.61
C SER A 118 -2.62 -12.53 11.61
N SER A 119 -2.93 -11.25 11.86
CA SER A 119 -2.23 -10.45 12.89
C SER A 119 -2.52 -10.98 14.29
N LEU A 120 -3.77 -11.36 14.57
CA LEU A 120 -4.16 -11.95 15.85
C LEU A 120 -3.48 -13.32 16.09
N ARG A 121 -3.43 -14.17 15.06
CA ARG A 121 -2.69 -15.46 15.13
C ARG A 121 -1.20 -15.27 15.38
N SER A 122 -0.60 -14.26 14.75
CA SER A 122 0.81 -13.93 14.98
C SER A 122 1.05 -13.51 16.43
N PHE A 123 0.16 -12.68 16.97
CA PHE A 123 0.22 -12.22 18.35
C PHE A 123 0.03 -13.36 19.35
N TYR A 124 -1.02 -14.17 19.23
CA TYR A 124 -1.25 -15.34 20.09
C TYR A 124 -0.13 -16.39 19.98
N LYS A 125 0.42 -16.59 18.79
CA LYS A 125 1.58 -17.48 18.61
C LYS A 125 2.80 -16.97 19.38
N TYR A 126 3.03 -15.66 19.40
CA TYR A 126 4.10 -15.05 20.18
C TYR A 126 3.88 -15.27 21.69
N LEU A 127 2.69 -14.95 22.19
CA LEU A 127 2.35 -15.12 23.59
C LEU A 127 2.51 -16.58 24.05
N TYR A 128 1.98 -17.52 23.27
CA TYR A 128 2.08 -18.96 23.57
C TYR A 128 3.55 -19.46 23.52
N LYS A 129 4.31 -19.06 22.50
CA LYS A 129 5.72 -19.48 22.34
C LYS A 129 6.62 -19.00 23.47
N ASN A 130 6.31 -17.84 24.06
CA ASN A 130 7.08 -17.27 25.16
C ASN A 130 6.42 -17.55 26.53
N GLU A 131 5.52 -18.51 26.59
CA GLU A 131 4.89 -19.02 27.83
C GLU A 131 4.10 -17.95 28.61
N PHE A 132 3.68 -16.88 27.94
CA PHE A 132 2.81 -15.87 28.54
C PHE A 132 1.37 -16.37 28.72
N ILE A 133 0.97 -17.35 27.92
CA ILE A 133 -0.33 -18.04 27.97
C ILE A 133 -0.13 -19.55 27.77
N GLN A 134 -1.00 -20.36 28.38
CA GLN A 134 -0.93 -21.82 28.32
C GLN A 134 -1.62 -22.43 27.08
N SER A 135 -2.45 -21.64 26.39
CA SER A 135 -3.17 -22.11 25.19
C SER A 135 -3.18 -21.04 24.08
N ASN A 136 -3.35 -21.50 22.84
CA ASN A 136 -3.49 -20.60 21.68
C ASN A 136 -4.83 -20.80 21.01
N PRO A 137 -5.89 -20.12 21.41
CA PRO A 137 -7.22 -20.24 20.82
C PRO A 137 -7.25 -19.81 19.34
N ALA A 138 -6.44 -18.83 18.95
CA ALA A 138 -6.41 -18.30 17.58
C ALA A 138 -5.91 -19.33 16.54
N SER A 139 -5.18 -20.37 16.98
CA SER A 139 -4.74 -21.45 16.09
C SER A 139 -5.90 -22.35 15.64
N LYS A 140 -6.97 -22.43 16.43
CA LYS A 140 -8.13 -23.30 16.19
C LYS A 140 -9.25 -22.61 15.38
N VAL A 141 -9.21 -21.28 15.24
CA VAL A 141 -10.18 -20.50 14.47
C VAL A 141 -10.02 -20.78 12.97
N SER A 142 -11.09 -21.03 12.27
CA SER A 142 -11.06 -21.27 10.82
C SER A 142 -10.76 -20.01 10.03
N THR A 143 -9.98 -20.14 8.94
CA THR A 143 -9.73 -19.03 8.03
C THR A 143 -10.95 -18.83 7.09
N PRO A 144 -11.50 -17.61 6.96
CA PRO A 144 -12.56 -17.35 5.99
C PRO A 144 -12.16 -17.79 4.57
N LYS A 145 -13.08 -18.47 3.88
CA LYS A 145 -12.90 -18.80 2.45
C LYS A 145 -12.86 -17.49 1.66
N ILE A 146 -11.87 -17.35 0.77
CA ILE A 146 -11.80 -16.24 -0.15
C ILE A 146 -12.32 -16.72 -1.48
N HIS A 147 -13.31 -16.02 -2.03
CA HIS A 147 -13.72 -16.24 -3.40
C HIS A 147 -12.71 -15.63 -4.36
N ASP A 148 -12.27 -16.43 -5.34
CA ASP A 148 -11.39 -15.93 -6.40
C ASP A 148 -12.13 -14.89 -7.24
N LYS A 149 -11.51 -13.71 -7.35
CA LYS A 149 -12.02 -12.64 -8.22
C LYS A 149 -11.28 -12.74 -9.55
N ASN A 150 -12.00 -12.61 -10.66
CA ASN A 150 -11.39 -12.53 -11.99
C ASN A 150 -10.29 -11.46 -12.03
N ILE A 151 -9.23 -11.73 -12.76
CA ILE A 151 -8.14 -10.77 -12.96
C ILE A 151 -8.68 -9.65 -13.83
N ILE A 152 -8.93 -8.49 -13.23
CA ILE A 152 -9.29 -7.28 -13.97
C ILE A 152 -8.01 -6.67 -14.51
N ARG A 153 -7.97 -6.45 -15.83
CA ARG A 153 -6.87 -5.84 -16.58
C ARG A 153 -7.43 -4.97 -17.70
N LEU A 154 -6.58 -4.16 -18.30
CA LEU A 154 -6.87 -3.49 -19.57
C LEU A 154 -6.49 -4.41 -20.72
N ASP A 155 -7.26 -4.37 -21.78
CA ASP A 155 -6.92 -5.00 -23.05
C ASP A 155 -6.04 -4.04 -23.88
N ALA A 156 -5.44 -4.50 -24.99
CA ALA A 156 -4.44 -3.71 -25.72
C ALA A 156 -5.00 -2.38 -26.27
N ASP A 157 -6.21 -2.40 -26.78
CA ASP A 157 -6.93 -1.23 -27.27
C ASP A 157 -7.30 -0.27 -26.12
N GLU A 158 -7.68 -0.79 -24.95
CA GLU A 158 -7.94 0.03 -23.77
C GLU A 158 -6.63 0.69 -23.23
N VAL A 159 -5.48 0.03 -23.37
CA VAL A 159 -4.16 0.62 -23.03
C VAL A 159 -3.84 1.76 -23.98
N ALA A 160 -4.01 1.55 -25.31
CA ALA A 160 -3.78 2.60 -26.30
C ALA A 160 -4.67 3.82 -26.03
N ASN A 161 -5.98 3.60 -25.89
CA ASN A 161 -6.94 4.66 -25.58
C ASN A 161 -6.62 5.38 -24.26
N LEU A 162 -6.11 4.67 -23.23
CA LEU A 162 -5.71 5.28 -21.98
C LEU A 162 -4.55 6.26 -22.17
N LEU A 163 -3.54 5.88 -22.93
CA LEU A 163 -2.38 6.74 -23.19
C LEU A 163 -2.76 7.92 -24.10
N ASP A 164 -3.62 7.72 -25.11
CA ASP A 164 -4.16 8.79 -25.95
C ASP A 164 -4.93 9.83 -25.12
N GLU A 165 -5.77 9.37 -24.18
CA GLU A 165 -6.48 10.28 -23.25
C GLU A 165 -5.53 11.03 -22.31
N VAL A 166 -4.42 10.42 -21.92
CA VAL A 166 -3.40 11.10 -21.09
C VAL A 166 -2.65 12.15 -21.91
N GLU A 167 -2.47 11.95 -23.19
CA GLU A 167 -1.77 12.88 -24.08
C GLU A 167 -2.69 14.03 -24.54
N SER A 168 -3.89 13.70 -25.06
CA SER A 168 -4.83 14.68 -25.62
C SER A 168 -5.69 15.39 -24.56
N GLY A 169 -6.23 14.63 -23.60
CA GLY A 169 -7.16 15.13 -22.60
C GLY A 169 -8.53 15.51 -23.15
N GLU A 170 -8.91 15.03 -24.34
CA GLU A 170 -10.11 15.45 -25.07
C GLU A 170 -11.41 15.20 -24.30
N ASN A 171 -11.50 14.08 -23.58
CA ASN A 171 -12.68 13.71 -22.82
C ASN A 171 -12.67 14.21 -21.35
N LEU A 172 -11.70 15.03 -21.00
CA LEU A 172 -11.63 15.66 -19.67
C LEU A 172 -12.62 16.81 -19.52
N THR A 173 -13.16 17.00 -18.33
CA THR A 173 -13.97 18.19 -18.00
C THR A 173 -13.09 19.45 -18.08
N LYS A 174 -13.71 20.64 -18.34
CA LYS A 174 -12.99 21.94 -18.37
C LYS A 174 -12.10 22.16 -17.15
N LYS A 175 -12.57 21.80 -15.95
CA LYS A 175 -11.79 21.89 -14.72
C LYS A 175 -10.59 20.96 -14.72
N GLN A 176 -10.73 19.73 -15.23
CA GLN A 176 -9.65 18.76 -15.32
C GLN A 176 -8.62 19.15 -16.38
N GLN A 177 -9.04 19.75 -17.50
CA GLN A 177 -8.15 20.24 -18.55
C GLN A 177 -7.18 21.31 -18.06
N MET A 178 -7.63 22.26 -17.22
CA MET A 178 -6.75 23.29 -16.62
C MET A 178 -5.57 22.68 -15.85
N PHE A 179 -5.75 21.53 -15.22
CA PHE A 179 -4.68 20.81 -14.51
C PHE A 179 -3.90 19.90 -15.45
N HIS A 180 -4.58 19.31 -16.44
CA HIS A 180 -4.01 18.41 -17.42
C HIS A 180 -2.88 19.07 -18.20
N ASP A 181 -3.07 20.26 -18.72
CA ASP A 181 -2.05 21.02 -19.47
C ASP A 181 -0.72 21.20 -18.73
N ARG A 182 -0.78 21.21 -17.39
CA ARG A 182 0.39 21.35 -16.52
C ARG A 182 1.01 20.02 -16.09
N THR A 183 0.33 18.91 -16.32
CA THR A 183 0.73 17.61 -15.76
C THR A 183 0.79 16.51 -16.79
N LYS A 184 0.31 16.72 -18.02
CA LYS A 184 0.16 15.67 -19.03
C LYS A 184 1.47 14.95 -19.36
N VAL A 185 2.58 15.67 -19.51
CA VAL A 185 3.87 15.06 -19.84
C VAL A 185 4.37 14.18 -18.69
N ARG A 186 4.22 14.64 -17.45
CA ARG A 186 4.50 13.83 -16.26
C ARG A 186 3.58 12.61 -16.18
N ASP A 187 2.27 12.82 -16.35
CA ASP A 187 1.25 11.80 -16.21
C ASP A 187 1.45 10.71 -17.28
N LEU A 188 1.80 11.12 -18.51
CA LEU A 188 2.15 10.20 -19.60
C LEU A 188 3.39 9.38 -19.25
N ALA A 189 4.49 10.03 -18.84
CA ALA A 189 5.72 9.32 -18.49
C ALA A 189 5.51 8.32 -17.34
N LEU A 190 4.72 8.69 -16.32
CA LEU A 190 4.41 7.85 -15.17
C LEU A 190 3.58 6.63 -15.57
N LEU A 191 2.51 6.82 -16.36
CA LEU A 191 1.64 5.71 -16.78
C LEU A 191 2.32 4.79 -17.79
N THR A 192 3.05 5.35 -18.75
CA THR A 192 3.84 4.56 -19.73
C THR A 192 4.91 3.73 -19.02
N LEU A 193 5.60 4.32 -18.02
CA LEU A 193 6.56 3.58 -17.20
C LEU A 193 5.89 2.42 -16.44
N MET A 194 4.75 2.65 -15.80
CA MET A 194 4.04 1.59 -15.06
C MET A 194 3.51 0.48 -15.97
N LEU A 195 3.00 0.83 -17.15
CA LEU A 195 2.48 -0.11 -18.15
C LEU A 195 3.61 -0.88 -18.85
N GLY A 196 4.75 -0.24 -19.12
CA GLY A 196 5.87 -0.86 -19.83
C GLY A 196 6.83 -1.66 -18.95
N THR A 197 6.74 -1.52 -17.61
CA THR A 197 7.66 -2.21 -16.68
C THR A 197 6.94 -3.05 -15.63
N GLY A 198 5.67 -2.78 -15.39
CA GLY A 198 4.90 -3.43 -14.36
C GLY A 198 5.42 -3.20 -12.93
N ILE A 199 6.17 -2.15 -12.66
CA ILE A 199 6.62 -1.80 -11.29
C ILE A 199 5.44 -1.47 -10.37
N ARG A 200 5.64 -1.61 -9.06
CA ARG A 200 4.61 -1.23 -8.08
C ARG A 200 4.51 0.29 -7.97
N VAL A 201 3.33 0.80 -7.65
CA VAL A 201 3.13 2.24 -7.43
C VAL A 201 4.09 2.80 -6.37
N SER A 202 4.38 2.06 -5.31
CA SER A 202 5.34 2.47 -4.27
C SER A 202 6.79 2.50 -4.78
N GLU A 203 7.14 1.63 -5.72
CA GLU A 203 8.44 1.63 -6.40
C GLU A 203 8.52 2.84 -7.35
N CYS A 204 7.46 3.10 -8.12
CA CYS A 204 7.37 4.24 -9.04
C CYS A 204 7.52 5.60 -8.33
N VAL A 205 6.77 5.83 -7.25
CA VAL A 205 6.84 7.11 -6.50
C VAL A 205 8.17 7.28 -5.74
N GLY A 206 8.84 6.17 -5.44
CA GLY A 206 10.14 6.17 -4.76
C GLY A 206 11.34 6.43 -5.66
N LEU A 207 11.16 6.48 -7.00
CA LEU A 207 12.25 6.70 -7.93
C LEU A 207 12.86 8.09 -7.76
N ASP A 208 14.18 8.11 -7.81
CA ASP A 208 15.01 9.32 -7.90
C ASP A 208 15.52 9.53 -9.33
N LEU A 209 16.03 10.72 -9.63
CA LEU A 209 16.60 11.04 -10.94
C LEU A 209 17.77 10.09 -11.29
N ASP A 210 18.59 9.77 -10.29
CA ASP A 210 19.75 8.90 -10.41
C ASP A 210 19.41 7.42 -10.60
N ASP A 211 18.15 7.04 -10.39
CA ASP A 211 17.67 5.67 -10.63
C ASP A 211 17.38 5.39 -12.11
N VAL A 212 17.38 6.42 -12.97
CA VAL A 212 17.03 6.30 -14.39
C VAL A 212 18.29 6.28 -15.27
N ASP A 213 18.52 5.16 -15.91
CA ASP A 213 19.56 4.99 -16.92
C ASP A 213 18.95 4.99 -18.34
N LEU A 214 18.87 6.17 -18.94
CA LEU A 214 18.35 6.32 -20.31
C LEU A 214 19.30 5.75 -21.38
N LYS A 215 20.57 5.54 -21.05
CA LYS A 215 21.55 4.97 -22.01
C LYS A 215 21.29 3.49 -22.23
N ASN A 216 21.00 2.78 -21.15
CA ASN A 216 20.76 1.33 -21.19
C ASN A 216 19.26 0.98 -21.07
N ASN A 217 18.36 1.98 -21.12
CA ASN A 217 16.91 1.80 -20.99
C ASN A 217 16.52 1.04 -19.72
N GLY A 218 17.11 1.42 -18.58
CA GLY A 218 16.93 0.76 -17.29
C GLY A 218 16.49 1.70 -16.19
N ILE A 219 15.75 1.18 -15.21
CA ILE A 219 15.51 1.84 -13.94
C ILE A 219 15.93 0.94 -12.79
N LYS A 220 16.58 1.53 -11.80
CA LYS A 220 16.91 0.86 -10.55
C LYS A 220 15.73 1.02 -9.56
N ILE A 221 15.17 -0.07 -9.10
CA ILE A 221 14.07 -0.07 -8.15
C ILE A 221 14.46 -0.74 -6.83
N HIS A 222 14.01 -0.15 -5.73
CA HIS A 222 14.18 -0.72 -4.39
C HIS A 222 12.99 -1.62 -4.06
N ARG A 223 13.21 -2.93 -3.99
CA ARG A 223 12.19 -3.92 -3.66
C ARG A 223 12.06 -4.15 -2.17
N LYS A 224 10.98 -4.84 -1.82
CA LYS A 224 10.73 -5.30 -0.47
C LYS A 224 11.94 -6.09 0.06
N GLY A 225 12.47 -5.71 1.25
CA GLY A 225 13.64 -6.34 1.86
C GLY A 225 14.97 -5.67 1.52
N GLY A 226 14.96 -4.49 0.88
CA GLY A 226 16.17 -3.71 0.57
C GLY A 226 16.92 -4.18 -0.68
N ALA A 227 16.41 -5.17 -1.41
CA ALA A 227 17.03 -5.61 -2.66
C ALA A 227 16.84 -4.55 -3.76
N GLU A 228 17.93 -4.15 -4.40
CA GLU A 228 17.93 -3.33 -5.61
C GLU A 228 17.86 -4.24 -6.85
N VAL A 229 17.03 -3.87 -7.80
CA VAL A 229 16.87 -4.58 -9.06
C VAL A 229 16.76 -3.58 -10.20
N VAL A 230 17.49 -3.83 -11.28
CA VAL A 230 17.32 -3.06 -12.53
C VAL A 230 16.19 -3.70 -13.34
N VAL A 231 15.26 -2.86 -13.78
CA VAL A 231 14.16 -3.24 -14.69
C VAL A 231 14.37 -2.49 -16.00
N TYR A 232 14.38 -3.21 -17.09
CA TYR A 232 14.56 -2.63 -18.43
C TYR A 232 13.20 -2.27 -19.04
N PHE A 233 13.21 -1.28 -19.94
CA PHE A 233 12.01 -0.76 -20.60
C PHE A 233 12.25 -0.51 -22.09
N GLY A 234 11.16 -0.41 -22.86
CA GLY A 234 11.18 -0.16 -24.30
C GLY A 234 11.30 1.33 -24.65
N GLU A 235 11.41 1.60 -25.96
CA GLU A 235 11.56 2.94 -26.51
C GLU A 235 10.39 3.88 -26.18
N GLU A 236 9.17 3.38 -26.07
CA GLU A 236 8.00 4.19 -25.68
C GLU A 236 8.18 4.80 -24.29
N VAL A 237 8.62 3.98 -23.32
CA VAL A 237 8.90 4.44 -21.95
C VAL A 237 10.06 5.42 -21.95
N ARG A 238 11.13 5.14 -22.73
CA ARG A 238 12.27 6.04 -22.88
C ARG A 238 11.85 7.42 -23.37
N ASN A 239 11.08 7.48 -24.44
CA ASN A 239 10.63 8.72 -25.05
C ASN A 239 9.76 9.53 -24.08
N ALA A 240 8.82 8.89 -23.41
CA ALA A 240 7.98 9.53 -22.40
C ALA A 240 8.79 10.05 -21.20
N LEU A 241 9.78 9.28 -20.72
CA LEU A 241 10.68 9.72 -19.65
C LEU A 241 11.57 10.88 -20.08
N CYS A 242 12.16 10.83 -21.29
CA CYS A 242 12.97 11.93 -21.83
C CYS A 242 12.16 13.22 -21.88
N GLY A 243 10.94 13.19 -22.45
CA GLY A 243 10.08 14.37 -22.51
C GLY A 243 9.79 14.96 -21.13
N TYR A 244 9.45 14.10 -20.16
CA TYR A 244 9.20 14.56 -18.81
C TYR A 244 10.47 15.09 -18.11
N MET A 245 11.62 14.43 -18.27
CA MET A 245 12.86 14.85 -17.61
C MET A 245 13.33 16.24 -18.09
N GLU A 246 13.06 16.62 -19.35
CA GLU A 246 13.30 17.99 -19.81
C GLU A 246 12.43 19.01 -19.08
N GLU A 247 11.12 18.76 -18.91
CA GLU A 247 10.27 19.62 -18.10
C GLU A 247 10.67 19.61 -16.62
N ARG A 248 11.05 18.44 -16.08
CA ARG A 248 11.47 18.28 -14.70
C ARG A 248 12.67 19.14 -14.32
N LYS A 249 13.62 19.35 -15.24
CA LYS A 249 14.79 20.22 -15.04
C LYS A 249 14.41 21.70 -14.80
N LEU A 250 13.25 22.11 -15.31
CA LEU A 250 12.75 23.49 -15.16
C LEU A 250 12.00 23.71 -13.83
N ILE A 251 11.72 22.66 -13.09
CA ILE A 251 10.98 22.74 -11.83
C ILE A 251 11.96 22.76 -10.66
N THR A 252 11.90 23.79 -9.82
CA THR A 252 12.59 23.80 -8.53
C THR A 252 11.75 23.06 -7.49
N PRO A 253 12.18 21.88 -7.00
CA PRO A 253 11.45 21.14 -5.98
C PRO A 253 11.45 21.84 -4.63
N VAL A 254 10.56 21.38 -3.74
CA VAL A 254 10.61 21.74 -2.33
C VAL A 254 11.80 21.02 -1.69
N SER A 255 12.44 21.68 -0.70
CA SER A 255 13.59 21.14 0.04
C SER A 255 13.29 19.73 0.58
N GLY A 256 14.22 18.81 0.32
CA GLY A 256 14.14 17.39 0.67
C GLY A 256 13.46 16.49 -0.37
N ASP A 257 13.09 17.05 -1.55
CA ASP A 257 12.55 16.31 -2.69
C ASP A 257 13.31 16.62 -4.01
N GLU A 258 14.53 17.17 -3.89
CA GLU A 258 15.35 17.64 -5.02
C GLU A 258 15.61 16.52 -6.03
N ASN A 259 15.88 15.33 -5.54
CA ASN A 259 16.21 14.16 -6.37
C ASN A 259 15.00 13.35 -6.82
N ALA A 260 13.79 13.67 -6.33
CA ALA A 260 12.59 12.94 -6.72
C ALA A 260 12.35 12.99 -8.23
N LEU A 261 12.18 11.82 -8.88
CA LEU A 261 11.87 11.76 -10.31
C LEU A 261 10.53 12.42 -10.58
N PHE A 262 9.45 11.94 -9.99
CA PHE A 262 8.10 12.44 -10.22
C PHE A 262 7.66 13.43 -9.13
N LEU A 263 7.31 14.64 -9.57
CA LEU A 263 6.82 15.70 -8.69
C LEU A 263 5.30 15.91 -8.80
N SER A 264 4.70 16.23 -7.66
CA SER A 264 3.34 16.74 -7.60
C SER A 264 3.27 18.20 -8.07
N MET A 265 2.06 18.75 -8.26
CA MET A 265 1.87 20.17 -8.53
C MET A 265 2.38 21.10 -7.42
N GLN A 266 2.54 20.58 -6.19
CA GLN A 266 3.15 21.29 -5.07
C GLN A 266 4.69 21.22 -5.07
N LYS A 267 5.28 20.70 -6.16
CA LYS A 267 6.74 20.53 -6.31
C LYS A 267 7.37 19.62 -5.26
N ARG A 268 6.60 18.71 -4.69
CA ARG A 268 7.05 17.65 -3.79
C ARG A 268 7.01 16.31 -4.53
N ARG A 269 7.75 15.33 -4.04
CA ARG A 269 7.62 13.94 -4.52
C ARG A 269 6.15 13.53 -4.60
N ILE A 270 5.74 12.95 -5.72
CA ILE A 270 4.36 12.50 -5.90
C ILE A 270 4.06 11.36 -4.92
N GLY A 271 2.90 11.42 -4.27
CA GLY A 271 2.48 10.39 -3.34
C GLY A 271 1.68 9.27 -4.01
N VAL A 272 1.69 8.07 -3.42
CA VAL A 272 0.94 6.90 -3.90
C VAL A 272 -0.54 7.24 -4.16
N ARG A 273 -1.17 8.00 -3.26
CA ARG A 273 -2.59 8.37 -3.41
C ARG A 273 -2.84 9.28 -4.60
N ALA A 274 -1.90 10.17 -4.92
CA ALA A 274 -2.00 11.02 -6.10
C ALA A 274 -1.95 10.19 -7.39
N VAL A 275 -1.07 9.19 -7.45
CA VAL A 275 -0.99 8.24 -8.58
C VAL A 275 -2.24 7.38 -8.68
N GLU A 276 -2.79 6.88 -7.57
CA GLU A 276 -4.06 6.15 -7.56
C GLU A 276 -5.20 6.99 -8.15
N ASN A 277 -5.30 8.26 -7.75
CA ASN A 277 -6.31 9.18 -8.27
C ASN A 277 -6.09 9.51 -9.75
N LEU A 278 -4.83 9.63 -10.18
CA LEU A 278 -4.44 9.86 -11.57
C LEU A 278 -4.87 8.68 -12.45
N VAL A 279 -4.50 7.45 -12.07
CA VAL A 279 -4.93 6.23 -12.77
C VAL A 279 -6.45 6.15 -12.86
N LYS A 280 -7.14 6.40 -11.74
CA LYS A 280 -8.61 6.38 -11.69
C LYS A 280 -9.24 7.45 -12.60
N LYS A 281 -8.63 8.64 -12.67
CA LYS A 281 -9.12 9.75 -13.52
C LYS A 281 -9.16 9.33 -14.99
N TYR A 282 -8.04 8.86 -15.54
CA TYR A 282 -7.94 8.51 -16.95
C TYR A 282 -8.65 7.18 -17.29
N ALA A 283 -8.53 6.18 -16.42
CA ALA A 283 -9.18 4.89 -16.66
C ALA A 283 -10.71 5.00 -16.76
N LYS A 284 -11.33 5.92 -16.05
CA LYS A 284 -12.78 6.17 -16.16
C LYS A 284 -13.23 6.71 -17.52
N LEU A 285 -12.34 7.32 -18.29
CA LEU A 285 -12.63 7.83 -19.62
C LEU A 285 -12.62 6.70 -20.65
N VAL A 286 -11.89 5.62 -20.37
CA VAL A 286 -11.67 4.49 -21.30
C VAL A 286 -12.59 3.32 -20.97
N THR A 287 -12.85 3.04 -19.71
CA THR A 287 -13.68 1.92 -19.29
C THR A 287 -14.52 2.25 -18.05
N ASN A 288 -15.84 2.03 -18.19
CA ASN A 288 -16.80 2.22 -17.09
C ASN A 288 -17.02 0.95 -16.27
N LEU A 289 -16.70 -0.22 -16.84
CA LEU A 289 -16.98 -1.53 -16.25
C LEU A 289 -15.82 -2.05 -15.38
N LYS A 290 -14.60 -1.55 -15.63
CA LYS A 290 -13.39 -2.03 -14.96
C LYS A 290 -12.91 -0.98 -13.93
N ASN A 291 -12.80 -1.37 -12.66
CA ASN A 291 -12.15 -0.52 -11.66
C ASN A 291 -10.63 -0.67 -11.74
N ILE A 292 -9.99 0.17 -12.54
CA ILE A 292 -8.55 0.15 -12.77
C ILE A 292 -7.82 0.91 -11.67
N THR A 293 -6.80 0.26 -11.14
CA THR A 293 -5.89 0.79 -10.10
C THR A 293 -4.45 0.57 -10.54
N PRO A 294 -3.45 1.18 -9.91
CA PRO A 294 -2.04 0.91 -10.21
C PRO A 294 -1.68 -0.58 -10.19
N HIS A 295 -2.28 -1.34 -9.29
CA HIS A 295 -2.07 -2.80 -9.25
C HIS A 295 -2.65 -3.50 -10.48
N LYS A 296 -3.73 -2.97 -11.07
CA LYS A 296 -4.32 -3.50 -12.29
C LYS A 296 -3.49 -3.18 -13.54
N LEU A 297 -2.82 -2.02 -13.57
CA LEU A 297 -1.83 -1.72 -14.63
C LEU A 297 -0.69 -2.74 -14.60
N ARG A 298 -0.20 -3.09 -13.41
CA ARG A 298 0.78 -4.16 -13.27
C ARG A 298 0.24 -5.53 -13.70
N SER A 299 -1.04 -5.84 -13.43
CA SER A 299 -1.68 -7.08 -13.93
C SER A 299 -1.80 -7.07 -15.45
N THR A 300 -2.07 -5.92 -16.06
CA THR A 300 -2.08 -5.71 -17.52
C THR A 300 -0.71 -6.05 -18.10
N TYR A 301 0.37 -5.43 -17.60
CA TYR A 301 1.74 -5.72 -18.03
C TYR A 301 2.08 -7.21 -17.91
N GLY A 302 1.83 -7.80 -16.73
CA GLY A 302 2.16 -9.22 -16.48
C GLY A 302 1.42 -10.18 -17.42
N THR A 303 0.17 -9.87 -17.77
CA THR A 303 -0.60 -10.70 -18.72
C THR A 303 -0.11 -10.50 -20.15
N SER A 304 0.18 -9.27 -20.58
CA SER A 304 0.71 -8.99 -21.92
C SER A 304 2.06 -9.68 -22.13
N LEU A 305 2.94 -9.64 -21.11
CA LEU A 305 4.22 -10.35 -21.12
C LEU A 305 4.02 -11.87 -21.22
N TYR A 306 3.10 -12.43 -20.45
CA TYR A 306 2.79 -13.86 -20.48
C TYR A 306 2.27 -14.30 -21.84
N LEU A 307 1.36 -13.54 -22.44
CA LEU A 307 0.81 -13.84 -23.77
C LEU A 307 1.88 -13.74 -24.86
N SER A 308 2.79 -12.76 -24.79
CA SER A 308 3.88 -12.64 -25.76
C SER A 308 4.85 -13.83 -25.71
N LEU A 309 5.04 -14.44 -24.53
CA LEU A 309 5.91 -15.62 -24.36
C LEU A 309 5.27 -16.92 -24.87
N ILE A 310 3.93 -17.01 -24.90
CA ILE A 310 3.21 -18.21 -25.41
C ILE A 310 3.18 -18.22 -26.95
N HIS A 311 3.30 -17.07 -27.59
CA HIS A 311 3.28 -16.94 -29.05
C HIS A 311 4.68 -17.02 -29.71
N ILE A 312 5.74 -17.25 -28.91
CA ILE A 312 7.09 -17.59 -29.35
C ILE A 312 7.27 -19.12 -29.36
#